data_f7a5fc42e5f4287a51b64ab63162115d
#
_entry.id   f7a5fc42e5f4287a51b64ab63162115d
#
_cell.length_a   1.000
_cell.length_b   1.000
_cell.length_c   1.000
_cell.angle_alpha   90.00
_cell.angle_beta   90.00
_cell.angle_gamma   90.00
#
_symmetry.space_group_name_H-M   'P 1'
#
loop_
_entity.id
_entity.type
_entity.pdbx_description
1 polymer ?
#
loop_
_entity_poly.entity_id
_entity_poly.type
_entity_poly.pdbx_seq_one_letter_code
_entity_poly.pdbx_strand_id
1 'polypeptide(L)'
;MVDGVVDKMGEVIERVIRKEVQVNAPVKIVWDAWTTSDGATRFFAPEARIELAIGGSYELCFDLEALKGSQGSEGCRVLSFLSLEMLSFEWNAPPEFSEVRTEQMQKHTWVVVQFCPLEKEQTRVRVTHLGWREGEEWEKVFQYFLRAWDIVLGRLERVFSTGMPIDWENPYSPPKDKTYSM
;
A
#
# COMPACT_ATOMS: atom_id res chain seq x y z
N MET A 1 -5.44 -24.39 -7.44
CA MET A 1 -5.00 -25.04 -6.20
C MET A 1 -4.36 -23.97 -5.34
N VAL A 2 -4.77 -23.79 -4.12
CA VAL A 2 -4.18 -22.82 -3.19
C VAL A 2 -3.03 -23.56 -2.53
N ASP A 3 -1.78 -23.25 -2.92
CA ASP A 3 -0.59 -23.76 -2.25
C ASP A 3 -0.44 -22.99 -0.93
N GLY A 4 -1.02 -23.52 0.13
CA GLY A 4 -0.91 -22.98 1.48
C GLY A 4 0.08 -23.82 2.28
N VAL A 5 0.87 -23.18 3.12
CA VAL A 5 1.69 -23.84 4.12
C VAL A 5 0.77 -24.63 5.05
N VAL A 6 1.01 -25.93 5.16
CA VAL A 6 0.24 -26.82 6.04
C VAL A 6 0.99 -26.95 7.35
N ASP A 7 0.33 -26.65 8.47
CA ASP A 7 0.92 -26.89 9.80
C ASP A 7 1.01 -28.39 10.14
N LYS A 8 1.58 -28.70 11.31
CA LYS A 8 1.70 -30.11 11.80
C LYS A 8 0.37 -30.81 12.02
N MET A 9 -0.75 -30.10 11.94
CA MET A 9 -2.12 -30.63 12.09
C MET A 9 -2.90 -30.67 10.77
N GLY A 10 -2.28 -30.28 9.63
CA GLY A 10 -2.90 -30.29 8.32
C GLY A 10 -3.77 -29.06 8.01
N GLU A 11 -3.71 -28.03 8.82
CA GLU A 11 -4.35 -26.75 8.53
C GLU A 11 -3.53 -25.92 7.56
N VAL A 12 -4.18 -25.33 6.55
CA VAL A 12 -3.57 -24.40 5.61
C VAL A 12 -3.31 -23.09 6.36
N ILE A 13 -2.05 -22.82 6.70
CA ILE A 13 -1.65 -21.53 7.28
C ILE A 13 -1.46 -20.55 6.12
N GLU A 14 -2.43 -19.67 5.94
CA GLU A 14 -2.30 -18.58 5.00
C GLU A 14 -1.27 -17.56 5.53
N ARG A 15 -0.16 -17.39 4.79
CA ARG A 15 0.84 -16.40 5.12
C ARG A 15 0.35 -15.03 4.68
N VAL A 16 0.16 -14.12 5.65
CA VAL A 16 -0.37 -12.77 5.39
C VAL A 16 0.39 -11.72 6.19
N ILE A 17 0.51 -10.52 5.64
CA ILE A 17 0.88 -9.32 6.40
C ILE A 17 -0.39 -8.58 6.75
N ARG A 18 -0.60 -8.28 8.03
CA ARG A 18 -1.71 -7.44 8.51
C ARG A 18 -1.15 -6.26 9.28
N LYS A 19 -1.56 -5.06 8.86
CA LYS A 19 -1.20 -3.78 9.50
C LYS A 19 -2.44 -2.92 9.61
N GLU A 20 -2.51 -2.08 10.61
CA GLU A 20 -3.60 -1.12 10.74
C GLU A 20 -3.13 0.20 11.37
N VAL A 21 -3.87 1.25 11.06
CA VAL A 21 -3.69 2.59 11.61
C VAL A 21 -5.04 3.25 11.81
N GLN A 22 -5.12 4.14 12.77
CA GLN A 22 -6.27 5.05 12.96
C GLN A 22 -5.88 6.44 12.51
N VAL A 23 -6.73 7.07 11.72
CA VAL A 23 -6.52 8.43 11.22
C VAL A 23 -7.70 9.32 11.61
N ASN A 24 -7.40 10.56 11.94
CA ASN A 24 -8.39 11.55 12.33
C ASN A 24 -8.96 12.24 11.09
N ALA A 25 -9.79 11.49 10.36
CA ALA A 25 -10.50 11.99 9.18
C ALA A 25 -11.75 11.13 8.91
N PRO A 26 -12.78 11.71 8.26
CA PRO A 26 -13.93 10.97 7.77
C PRO A 26 -13.54 9.90 6.76
N VAL A 27 -14.24 8.77 6.76
CA VAL A 27 -13.96 7.64 5.85
C VAL A 27 -13.91 8.06 4.38
N LYS A 28 -14.72 9.02 3.95
CA LYS A 28 -14.72 9.53 2.56
C LYS A 28 -13.37 10.13 2.18
N ILE A 29 -12.79 10.92 3.05
CA ILE A 29 -11.50 11.59 2.81
C ILE A 29 -10.36 10.57 2.80
N VAL A 30 -10.42 9.58 3.71
CA VAL A 30 -9.43 8.49 3.76
C VAL A 30 -9.56 7.58 2.53
N TRP A 31 -10.78 7.28 2.09
CA TRP A 31 -11.05 6.56 0.86
C TRP A 31 -10.45 7.26 -0.37
N ASP A 32 -10.70 8.56 -0.51
CA ASP A 32 -10.17 9.34 -1.63
C ASP A 32 -8.64 9.37 -1.66
N ALA A 33 -8.00 9.35 -0.48
CA ALA A 33 -6.54 9.25 -0.38
C ALA A 33 -5.99 7.96 -1.01
N TRP A 34 -6.72 6.85 -0.97
CA TRP A 34 -6.31 5.56 -1.52
C TRP A 34 -6.79 5.30 -2.94
N THR A 35 -7.84 5.98 -3.38
CA THR A 35 -8.55 5.65 -4.64
C THR A 35 -8.41 6.68 -5.74
N THR A 36 -7.71 7.78 -5.47
CA THR A 36 -7.41 8.81 -6.48
C THR A 36 -5.91 9.01 -6.61
N SER A 37 -5.46 9.36 -7.81
CA SER A 37 -4.04 9.67 -8.06
C SER A 37 -3.54 10.79 -7.15
N ASP A 38 -4.27 11.91 -7.08
CA ASP A 38 -3.92 13.05 -6.23
C ASP A 38 -3.90 12.69 -4.73
N GLY A 39 -4.85 11.85 -4.30
CA GLY A 39 -4.89 11.37 -2.92
C GLY A 39 -3.67 10.54 -2.56
N ALA A 40 -3.30 9.61 -3.42
CA ALA A 40 -2.16 8.71 -3.22
C ALA A 40 -0.82 9.47 -3.21
N THR A 41 -0.67 10.51 -4.02
CA THR A 41 0.56 11.31 -4.02
C THR A 41 0.79 12.10 -2.73
N ARG A 42 -0.21 12.24 -1.89
CA ARG A 42 -0.05 12.92 -0.60
C ARG A 42 0.70 12.09 0.43
N PHE A 43 0.66 10.74 0.36
CA PHE A 43 1.23 9.87 1.39
C PHE A 43 1.93 8.62 0.89
N PHE A 44 1.54 8.08 -0.28
CA PHE A 44 1.97 6.76 -0.70
C PHE A 44 3.20 6.79 -1.59
N ALA A 45 3.18 7.55 -2.66
CA ALA A 45 4.27 7.67 -3.64
C ALA A 45 4.33 9.06 -4.27
N PRO A 46 5.48 9.50 -4.82
CA PRO A 46 5.63 10.79 -5.50
C PRO A 46 4.69 10.97 -6.70
N GLU A 47 4.48 9.90 -7.47
CA GLU A 47 3.52 9.87 -8.57
C GLU A 47 2.61 8.66 -8.46
N ALA A 48 1.37 8.81 -8.94
CA ALA A 48 0.37 7.77 -8.95
C ALA A 48 -0.51 7.85 -10.20
N ARG A 49 -0.93 6.68 -10.68
CA ARG A 49 -1.93 6.54 -11.73
C ARG A 49 -2.96 5.53 -11.28
N ILE A 50 -4.08 6.03 -10.79
CA ILE A 50 -5.18 5.22 -10.26
C ILE A 50 -6.43 5.48 -11.10
N GLU A 51 -6.97 4.41 -11.65
CA GLU A 51 -8.28 4.36 -12.28
C GLU A 51 -9.17 3.42 -11.45
N LEU A 52 -10.12 3.99 -10.70
CA LEU A 52 -11.00 3.23 -9.82
C LEU A 52 -12.08 2.48 -10.63
N ALA A 53 -11.66 1.46 -11.34
CA ALA A 53 -12.48 0.52 -12.09
C ALA A 53 -11.87 -0.88 -11.95
N ILE A 54 -12.66 -1.93 -11.99
CA ILE A 54 -12.14 -3.31 -12.00
C ILE A 54 -11.26 -3.50 -13.23
N GLY A 55 -10.01 -3.91 -13.02
CA GLY A 55 -8.98 -3.98 -14.06
C GLY A 55 -8.34 -2.64 -14.42
N GLY A 56 -8.78 -1.52 -13.86
CA GLY A 56 -8.15 -0.21 -13.99
C GLY A 56 -6.76 -0.15 -13.35
N SER A 57 -5.95 0.80 -13.75
CA SER A 57 -4.58 0.95 -13.26
C SER A 57 -4.54 1.26 -11.76
N TYR A 58 -3.61 0.61 -11.04
CA TYR A 58 -3.21 0.98 -9.68
C TYR A 58 -1.68 1.05 -9.61
N GLU A 59 -1.14 2.08 -10.22
CA GLU A 59 0.30 2.25 -10.41
C GLU A 59 0.84 3.40 -9.56
N LEU A 60 1.84 3.09 -8.75
CA LEU A 60 2.54 4.03 -7.89
C LEU A 60 4.02 4.04 -8.27
N CYS A 61 4.55 5.21 -8.58
CA CYS A 61 5.96 5.39 -8.93
C CYS A 61 6.70 5.93 -7.69
N PHE A 62 7.62 5.13 -7.18
CA PHE A 62 8.42 5.45 -5.99
C PHE A 62 9.78 6.05 -6.35
N ASP A 63 10.37 5.63 -7.47
CA ASP A 63 11.64 6.13 -8.00
C ASP A 63 11.42 6.67 -9.42
N LEU A 64 11.32 7.99 -9.54
CA LEU A 64 11.04 8.68 -10.80
C LEU A 64 12.24 8.70 -11.76
N GLU A 65 13.46 8.49 -11.23
CA GLU A 65 14.70 8.44 -12.02
C GLU A 65 14.98 7.04 -12.59
N ALA A 66 14.29 6.01 -12.06
CA ALA A 66 14.43 4.64 -12.55
C ALA A 66 13.84 4.49 -13.96
N LEU A 67 14.30 3.47 -14.67
CA LEU A 67 13.75 3.11 -15.97
C LEU A 67 12.27 2.72 -15.86
N LYS A 68 11.49 3.04 -16.88
CA LYS A 68 10.10 2.59 -16.97
C LYS A 68 9.99 1.07 -16.81
N GLY A 69 9.05 0.63 -15.98
CA GLY A 69 8.90 -0.77 -15.58
C GLY A 69 9.66 -1.11 -14.29
N SER A 70 10.47 -0.17 -13.77
CA SER A 70 11.23 -0.32 -12.52
C SER A 70 11.00 0.84 -11.54
N GLN A 71 10.00 1.68 -11.78
CA GLN A 71 9.70 2.85 -10.95
C GLN A 71 8.84 2.52 -9.73
N GLY A 72 8.12 1.39 -9.77
CA GLY A 72 7.23 1.02 -8.66
C GLY A 72 6.29 -0.13 -8.99
N SER A 73 4.99 0.12 -8.88
CA SER A 73 3.95 -0.89 -9.09
C SER A 73 3.34 -0.85 -10.51
N GLU A 74 4.17 -0.55 -11.50
CA GLU A 74 3.69 -0.52 -12.90
C GLU A 74 3.07 -1.85 -13.30
N GLY A 75 1.95 -1.77 -14.01
CA GLY A 75 1.16 -2.91 -14.47
C GLY A 75 0.16 -3.46 -13.44
N CYS A 76 0.26 -3.05 -12.17
CA CYS A 76 -0.70 -3.45 -11.15
C CYS A 76 -2.09 -2.84 -11.40
N ARG A 77 -3.13 -3.58 -11.04
CA ARG A 77 -4.53 -3.25 -11.36
C ARG A 77 -5.43 -3.34 -10.13
N VAL A 78 -6.51 -2.58 -10.16
CA VAL A 78 -7.61 -2.73 -9.21
C VAL A 78 -8.30 -4.08 -9.44
N LEU A 79 -8.41 -4.89 -8.40
CA LEU A 79 -9.06 -6.20 -8.44
C LEU A 79 -10.56 -6.11 -8.07
N SER A 80 -10.86 -5.38 -7.01
CA SER A 80 -12.23 -5.17 -6.56
C SER A 80 -12.32 -3.98 -5.60
N PHE A 81 -13.52 -3.43 -5.44
CA PHE A 81 -13.78 -2.41 -4.42
C PHE A 81 -15.25 -2.40 -4.00
N LEU A 82 -15.48 -1.97 -2.77
CA LEU A 82 -16.77 -1.55 -2.23
C LEU A 82 -16.58 -0.12 -1.72
N SER A 83 -17.33 0.80 -2.28
CA SER A 83 -17.16 2.24 -2.00
C SER A 83 -17.20 2.54 -0.52
N LEU A 84 -16.16 3.22 -0.03
CA LEU A 84 -15.92 3.61 1.36
C LEU A 84 -15.67 2.45 2.34
N GLU A 85 -15.64 1.21 1.87
CA GLU A 85 -15.49 0.03 2.72
C GLU A 85 -14.22 -0.76 2.41
N MET A 86 -13.94 -1.02 1.12
CA MET A 86 -12.84 -1.90 0.74
C MET A 86 -12.29 -1.58 -0.65
N LEU A 87 -10.98 -1.67 -0.78
CA LEU A 87 -10.23 -1.63 -2.04
C LEU A 87 -9.28 -2.82 -2.09
N SER A 88 -9.21 -3.51 -3.24
CA SER A 88 -8.24 -4.56 -3.48
C SER A 88 -7.52 -4.32 -4.80
N PHE A 89 -6.19 -4.51 -4.80
CA PHE A 89 -5.35 -4.29 -5.96
C PHE A 89 -4.15 -5.24 -5.98
N GLU A 90 -3.63 -5.49 -7.17
CA GLU A 90 -2.40 -6.24 -7.38
C GLU A 90 -1.20 -5.51 -6.82
N TRP A 91 -0.18 -6.26 -6.40
CA TRP A 91 1.06 -5.68 -5.91
C TRP A 91 2.27 -6.49 -6.36
N ASN A 92 3.36 -5.81 -6.69
CA ASN A 92 4.60 -6.45 -7.12
C ASN A 92 5.75 -6.16 -6.14
N ALA A 93 6.79 -7.00 -6.22
CA ALA A 93 8.02 -6.78 -5.48
C ALA A 93 8.78 -5.56 -6.03
N PRO A 94 9.58 -4.87 -5.19
CA PRO A 94 10.51 -3.85 -5.65
C PRO A 94 11.52 -4.38 -6.67
N PRO A 95 12.07 -3.52 -7.55
CA PRO A 95 12.97 -3.94 -8.64
C PRO A 95 14.22 -4.70 -8.19
N GLU A 96 14.73 -4.42 -6.99
CA GLU A 96 15.88 -5.11 -6.40
C GLU A 96 15.64 -6.61 -6.15
N PHE A 97 14.38 -7.04 -6.03
CA PHE A 97 13.98 -8.44 -5.91
C PHE A 97 13.57 -9.01 -7.28
N SER A 98 14.48 -8.97 -8.23
CA SER A 98 14.21 -9.25 -9.65
C SER A 98 13.66 -10.65 -9.91
N GLU A 99 14.08 -11.66 -9.14
CA GLU A 99 13.60 -13.05 -9.28
C GLU A 99 12.12 -13.13 -8.94
N VAL A 100 11.74 -12.63 -7.74
CA VAL A 100 10.35 -12.60 -7.30
C VAL A 100 9.50 -11.75 -8.23
N ARG A 101 10.02 -10.58 -8.67
CA ARG A 101 9.31 -9.69 -9.58
C ARG A 101 9.04 -10.38 -10.93
N THR A 102 9.98 -11.15 -11.44
CA THR A 102 9.81 -11.95 -12.68
C THR A 102 8.73 -13.01 -12.51
N GLU A 103 8.73 -13.73 -11.40
CA GLU A 103 7.68 -14.70 -11.08
C GLU A 103 6.31 -14.04 -10.94
N GLN A 104 6.25 -12.85 -10.38
CA GLN A 104 5.02 -12.07 -10.19
C GLN A 104 4.43 -11.56 -11.52
N MET A 105 5.19 -11.48 -12.61
CA MET A 105 4.62 -11.18 -13.94
C MET A 105 3.54 -12.17 -14.36
N GLN A 106 3.56 -13.38 -13.80
CA GLN A 106 2.53 -14.41 -14.05
C GLN A 106 1.42 -14.38 -13.00
N LYS A 107 1.74 -14.06 -11.75
CA LYS A 107 0.78 -14.02 -10.63
C LYS A 107 1.30 -13.09 -9.54
N HIS A 108 0.74 -11.89 -9.49
CA HIS A 108 1.03 -10.90 -8.45
C HIS A 108 0.64 -11.38 -7.05
N THR A 109 1.25 -10.80 -6.03
CA THR A 109 0.62 -10.66 -4.72
C THR A 109 -0.51 -9.64 -4.82
N TRP A 110 -1.35 -9.53 -3.81
CA TRP A 110 -2.42 -8.54 -3.79
C TRP A 110 -2.63 -7.98 -2.40
N VAL A 111 -3.18 -6.80 -2.37
CA VAL A 111 -3.47 -6.04 -1.15
C VAL A 111 -4.97 -5.85 -1.03
N VAL A 112 -5.47 -5.99 0.17
CA VAL A 112 -6.83 -5.60 0.56
C VAL A 112 -6.72 -4.51 1.60
N VAL A 113 -7.32 -3.35 1.32
CA VAL A 113 -7.44 -2.23 2.25
C VAL A 113 -8.90 -2.13 2.69
N GLN A 114 -9.13 -2.15 3.99
CA GLN A 114 -10.46 -2.00 4.60
C GLN A 114 -10.53 -0.67 5.33
N PHE A 115 -11.65 0.03 5.16
CA PHE A 115 -11.93 1.34 5.74
C PHE A 115 -13.07 1.19 6.73
N CYS A 116 -12.77 1.31 8.02
CA CYS A 116 -13.75 1.13 9.08
C CYS A 116 -13.96 2.48 9.78
N PRO A 117 -15.08 3.19 9.55
CA PRO A 117 -15.39 4.37 10.32
C PRO A 117 -15.56 4.00 11.79
N LEU A 118 -14.84 4.68 12.68
CA LEU A 118 -14.95 4.52 14.13
C LEU A 118 -15.89 5.58 14.71
N GLU A 119 -15.68 6.83 14.26
CA GLU A 119 -16.49 7.99 14.60
C GLU A 119 -16.63 8.87 13.34
N LYS A 120 -17.36 9.96 13.42
CA LYS A 120 -17.60 10.87 12.29
C LYS A 120 -16.30 11.36 11.65
N GLU A 121 -15.30 11.69 12.46
CA GLU A 121 -14.01 12.25 12.05
C GLU A 121 -12.85 11.28 12.34
N GLN A 122 -13.14 9.98 12.41
CA GLN A 122 -12.11 8.98 12.67
C GLN A 122 -12.35 7.70 11.89
N THR A 123 -11.31 7.23 11.22
CA THR A 123 -11.34 6.00 10.40
C THR A 123 -10.16 5.10 10.75
N ARG A 124 -10.44 3.82 10.92
CA ARG A 124 -9.42 2.77 10.95
C ARG A 124 -9.18 2.26 9.54
N VAL A 125 -7.93 2.23 9.12
CA VAL A 125 -7.47 1.62 7.87
C VAL A 125 -6.73 0.35 8.21
N ARG A 126 -7.17 -0.77 7.63
CA ARG A 126 -6.49 -2.07 7.76
C ARG A 126 -5.98 -2.51 6.41
N VAL A 127 -4.70 -2.83 6.33
CA VAL A 127 -4.03 -3.38 5.17
C VAL A 127 -3.78 -4.87 5.40
N THR A 128 -4.20 -5.71 4.45
CA THR A 128 -3.88 -7.13 4.39
C THR A 128 -3.18 -7.42 3.08
N HIS A 129 -1.95 -7.92 3.11
CA HIS A 129 -1.16 -8.25 1.91
C HIS A 129 -1.01 -9.77 1.84
N LEU A 130 -1.43 -10.35 0.73
CA LEU A 130 -1.62 -11.79 0.53
C LEU A 130 -0.94 -12.26 -0.76
N GLY A 131 -0.99 -13.58 -1.01
CA GLY A 131 -0.45 -14.20 -2.24
C GLY A 131 1.04 -14.52 -2.16
N TRP A 132 1.58 -14.65 -0.96
CA TRP A 132 2.97 -15.01 -0.71
C TRP A 132 3.26 -16.45 -1.11
N ARG A 133 4.45 -16.68 -1.66
CA ARG A 133 4.96 -18.01 -1.98
C ARG A 133 6.07 -18.39 -1.01
N GLU A 134 6.50 -19.65 -1.05
CA GLU A 134 7.64 -20.16 -0.31
C GLU A 134 8.94 -19.89 -1.05
N GLY A 135 10.05 -19.85 -0.31
CA GLY A 135 11.39 -19.67 -0.85
C GLY A 135 12.14 -18.53 -0.18
N GLU A 136 13.47 -18.61 -0.26
CA GLU A 136 14.35 -17.66 0.44
C GLU A 136 14.17 -16.23 -0.08
N GLU A 137 14.03 -16.05 -1.41
CA GLU A 137 13.81 -14.73 -2.01
C GLU A 137 12.43 -14.17 -1.64
N TRP A 138 11.40 -15.03 -1.59
CA TRP A 138 10.06 -14.65 -1.13
C TRP A 138 10.05 -14.26 0.34
N GLU A 139 10.89 -14.89 1.18
CA GLU A 139 11.07 -14.49 2.57
C GLU A 139 11.64 -13.07 2.69
N LYS A 140 12.66 -12.74 1.89
CA LYS A 140 13.28 -11.41 1.87
C LYS A 140 12.25 -10.34 1.50
N VAL A 141 11.44 -10.59 0.47
CA VAL A 141 10.37 -9.68 0.03
C VAL A 141 9.29 -9.53 1.09
N PHE A 142 8.91 -10.62 1.76
CA PHE A 142 7.95 -10.58 2.86
C PHE A 142 8.45 -9.68 4.01
N GLN A 143 9.72 -9.87 4.43
CA GLN A 143 10.34 -9.04 5.47
C GLN A 143 10.48 -7.57 5.06
N TYR A 144 10.73 -7.29 3.78
CA TYR A 144 10.71 -5.94 3.23
C TYR A 144 9.33 -5.29 3.43
N PHE A 145 8.24 -5.96 3.01
CA PHE A 145 6.90 -5.42 3.09
C PHE A 145 6.34 -5.30 4.51
N LEU A 146 6.81 -6.13 5.45
CA LEU A 146 6.50 -5.93 6.87
C LEU A 146 6.89 -4.53 7.35
N ARG A 147 8.04 -4.01 6.90
CA ARG A 147 8.54 -2.67 7.24
C ARG A 147 7.95 -1.59 6.34
N ALA A 148 7.82 -1.86 5.05
CA ALA A 148 7.29 -0.90 4.08
C ALA A 148 5.87 -0.46 4.43
N TRP A 149 5.01 -1.38 4.86
CA TRP A 149 3.66 -1.05 5.28
C TRP A 149 3.60 -0.19 6.55
N ASP A 150 4.52 -0.38 7.49
CA ASP A 150 4.63 0.52 8.66
C ASP A 150 4.97 1.95 8.23
N ILE A 151 5.86 2.10 7.26
CA ILE A 151 6.23 3.42 6.69
C ILE A 151 5.03 4.06 5.99
N VAL A 152 4.34 3.32 5.13
CA VAL A 152 3.19 3.84 4.36
C VAL A 152 2.06 4.27 5.30
N LEU A 153 1.70 3.43 6.28
CA LEU A 153 0.64 3.76 7.23
C LEU A 153 1.04 4.89 8.18
N GLY A 154 2.29 4.97 8.58
CA GLY A 154 2.82 6.11 9.35
C GLY A 154 2.77 7.43 8.56
N ARG A 155 3.04 7.40 7.26
CA ARG A 155 2.85 8.57 6.38
C ARG A 155 1.38 8.98 6.27
N LEU A 156 0.48 8.01 6.12
CA LEU A 156 -0.96 8.27 6.09
C LEU A 156 -1.42 8.98 7.38
N GLU A 157 -1.06 8.45 8.55
CA GLU A 157 -1.35 9.05 9.84
C GLU A 157 -0.81 10.49 9.94
N ARG A 158 0.45 10.69 9.54
CA ARG A 158 1.10 12.00 9.54
C ARG A 158 0.37 13.01 8.66
N VAL A 159 -0.04 12.63 7.46
CA VAL A 159 -0.77 13.52 6.54
C VAL A 159 -2.10 13.96 7.15
N PHE A 160 -2.81 13.06 7.79
CA PHE A 160 -4.10 13.38 8.41
C PHE A 160 -3.96 14.13 9.75
N SER A 161 -2.86 13.95 10.48
CA SER A 161 -2.60 14.70 11.72
C SER A 161 -2.08 16.11 11.46
N THR A 162 -1.27 16.32 10.42
CA THR A 162 -0.68 17.62 10.10
C THR A 162 -1.43 18.41 9.05
N GLY A 163 -2.25 17.75 8.22
CA GLY A 163 -2.89 18.31 7.03
C GLY A 163 -1.93 18.52 5.85
N MET A 164 -0.64 18.21 6.00
CA MET A 164 0.39 18.45 5.00
C MET A 164 0.73 17.14 4.25
N PRO A 165 0.87 17.19 2.90
CA PRO A 165 1.37 16.04 2.15
C PRO A 165 2.82 15.71 2.53
N ILE A 166 3.28 14.52 2.18
CA ILE A 166 4.68 14.12 2.33
C ILE A 166 5.55 14.98 1.40
N ASP A 167 6.64 15.48 1.95
CA ASP A 167 7.73 16.09 1.18
C ASP A 167 8.57 14.95 0.57
N TRP A 168 8.37 14.70 -0.74
CA TRP A 168 9.03 13.58 -1.42
C TRP A 168 10.52 13.78 -1.68
N GLU A 169 11.04 15.01 -1.55
CA GLU A 169 12.49 15.26 -1.55
C GLU A 169 13.11 14.79 -0.22
N ASN A 170 12.31 14.84 0.86
CA ASN A 170 12.73 14.45 2.21
C ASN A 170 11.64 13.64 2.93
N PRO A 171 11.27 12.45 2.46
CA PRO A 171 10.07 11.72 2.91
C PRO A 171 10.13 11.22 4.37
N TYR A 172 11.31 11.29 4.99
CA TYR A 172 11.54 10.91 6.40
C TYR A 172 11.71 12.11 7.33
N SER A 173 11.72 13.33 6.80
CA SER A 173 11.86 14.53 7.62
C SER A 173 10.60 14.77 8.47
N PRO A 174 10.74 15.23 9.72
CA PRO A 174 9.61 15.71 10.49
C PRO A 174 8.93 16.89 9.76
N PRO A 175 7.62 17.11 9.95
CA PRO A 175 6.94 18.27 9.37
C PRO A 175 7.66 19.54 9.80
N LYS A 176 7.92 20.44 8.84
CA LYS A 176 8.47 21.77 9.15
C LYS A 176 7.45 22.49 10.03
N ASP A 177 7.81 22.80 11.26
CA ASP A 177 6.99 23.63 12.14
C ASP A 177 6.58 24.91 11.41
N LYS A 178 5.28 25.21 11.42
CA LYS A 178 4.81 26.52 11.01
C LYS A 178 5.39 27.53 11.99
N THR A 179 6.52 28.12 11.66
CA THR A 179 6.98 29.34 12.33
C THR A 179 5.89 30.40 12.11
N TYR A 180 5.05 30.60 13.09
CA TYR A 180 4.22 31.78 13.16
C TYR A 180 5.17 32.97 13.25
N SER A 181 5.37 33.68 12.14
CA SER A 181 5.92 35.04 12.19
C SER A 181 4.90 35.90 12.93
N MET A 182 5.33 36.40 14.09
CA MET A 182 4.59 37.45 14.83
C MET A 182 4.62 38.74 14.03
#